data_090db0a1980400ffd8b1e852dd3386e8
#
_entry.id   090db0a1980400ffd8b1e852dd3386e8
#
_cell.length_a   1.000
_cell.length_b   1.000
_cell.length_c   1.000
_cell.angle_alpha   90.00
_cell.angle_beta   90.00
_cell.angle_gamma   90.00
#
_symmetry.space_group_name_H-M   'P 1'
#
loop_
_entity.id
_entity.type
_entity.pdbx_description
1 polymer ?
#
loop_
_entity_poly.entity_id
_entity_poly.type
_entity_poly.pdbx_seq_one_letter_code
_entity_poly.pdbx_strand_id
1 'polypeptide(L)'
;DVPPASTTLSNSLKQSVVSAPLPLYLRIEDRNSMAHSVEARLPFLDYRLVSFVSGLSDDWKIRGPWNKYVLREGMRGRIPESVRSRVDKMGFPTASKKWFAHDLYEPLRDILGSQAVRERGIYNIGALTTDLERHHRGESDFANRLFHVAEFEIFADLLRHDSRLAA
;
A
#
# COMPACT_ATOMS: atom_id res chain seq x y z
N ASP A 1 0.34 30.18 21.75
CA ASP A 1 0.98 28.92 21.43
C ASP A 1 1.68 29.08 20.08
N VAL A 2 3.02 29.13 20.12
CA VAL A 2 3.82 29.14 18.88
C VAL A 2 3.77 27.72 18.31
N PRO A 3 3.31 27.51 17.07
CA PRO A 3 3.34 26.18 16.48
C PRO A 3 4.80 25.68 16.44
N PRO A 4 5.06 24.41 16.77
CA PRO A 4 6.41 23.88 16.73
C PRO A 4 7.00 24.09 15.33
N ALA A 5 8.29 24.41 15.29
CA ALA A 5 9.00 24.60 14.03
C ALA A 5 8.76 23.38 13.11
N SER A 6 8.38 23.65 11.88
CA SER A 6 8.06 22.62 10.90
C SER A 6 9.31 21.78 10.60
N THR A 7 9.34 20.54 11.08
CA THR A 7 10.41 19.59 10.80
C THR A 7 10.10 18.79 9.55
N THR A 8 11.13 18.15 8.96
CA THR A 8 10.93 17.24 7.82
C THR A 8 9.97 16.11 8.16
N LEU A 9 10.07 15.53 9.36
CA LEU A 9 9.17 14.47 9.84
C LEU A 9 7.73 14.98 9.98
N SER A 10 7.55 16.11 10.66
CA SER A 10 6.21 16.71 10.85
C SER A 10 5.55 17.06 9.53
N ASN A 11 6.28 17.57 8.55
CA ASN A 11 5.76 17.86 7.21
C ASN A 11 5.39 16.59 6.46
N SER A 12 6.22 15.57 6.49
CA SER A 12 5.96 14.27 5.86
C SER A 12 4.71 13.61 6.45
N LEU A 13 4.56 13.63 7.78
CA LEU A 13 3.38 13.09 8.45
C LEU A 13 2.11 13.87 8.10
N LYS A 14 2.17 15.20 8.08
CA LYS A 14 1.05 16.04 7.65
C LYS A 14 0.63 15.74 6.21
N GLN A 15 1.59 15.65 5.30
CA GLN A 15 1.32 15.28 3.90
C GLN A 15 0.71 13.88 3.79
N SER A 16 1.18 12.92 4.59
CA SER A 16 0.64 11.56 4.61
C SER A 16 -0.82 11.51 5.05
N VAL A 17 -1.23 12.39 5.96
CA VAL A 17 -2.62 12.49 6.43
C VAL A 17 -3.52 13.21 5.42
N VAL A 18 -3.04 14.30 4.81
CA VAL A 18 -3.87 15.20 4.00
C VAL A 18 -3.93 14.78 2.53
N SER A 19 -2.82 14.29 1.98
CA SER A 19 -2.70 14.05 0.54
C SER A 19 -2.56 12.56 0.19
N ALA A 20 -1.53 11.90 0.70
CA ALA A 20 -1.25 10.48 0.46
C ALA A 20 -0.24 9.96 1.50
N PRO A 21 -0.35 8.69 1.97
CA PRO A 21 -1.22 7.63 1.45
C PRO A 21 -2.56 7.47 2.17
N LEU A 22 -2.80 8.18 3.32
CA LEU A 22 -3.96 7.91 4.17
C LEU A 22 -5.31 8.05 3.45
N PRO A 23 -5.61 9.10 2.66
CA PRO A 23 -6.88 9.20 1.96
C PRO A 23 -7.14 8.04 0.99
N LEU A 24 -6.09 7.52 0.37
CA LEU A 24 -6.19 6.33 -0.49
C LEU A 24 -6.57 5.09 0.32
N TYR A 25 -5.89 4.85 1.45
CA TYR A 25 -6.18 3.69 2.30
C TYR A 25 -7.58 3.74 2.88
N LEU A 26 -8.04 4.92 3.29
CA LEU A 26 -9.40 5.10 3.78
C LEU A 26 -10.45 4.77 2.72
N ARG A 27 -10.23 5.20 1.49
CA ARG A 27 -11.12 4.91 0.36
C ARG A 27 -11.16 3.41 0.05
N ILE A 28 -10.01 2.75 0.05
CA ILE A 28 -9.92 1.31 -0.20
C ILE A 28 -10.63 0.53 0.90
N GLU A 29 -10.37 0.88 2.17
CA GLU A 29 -10.98 0.24 3.33
C GLU A 29 -12.50 0.41 3.32
N ASP A 30 -12.99 1.62 3.13
CA ASP A 30 -14.41 1.93 3.06
C ASP A 30 -15.11 1.11 1.94
N ARG A 31 -14.56 1.11 0.73
CA ARG A 31 -15.14 0.38 -0.39
C ARG A 31 -15.16 -1.12 -0.18
N ASN A 32 -14.08 -1.68 0.35
CA ASN A 32 -13.99 -3.12 0.60
C ASN A 32 -14.95 -3.55 1.72
N SER A 33 -15.02 -2.80 2.81
CA SER A 33 -15.90 -3.11 3.92
C SER A 33 -17.39 -2.90 3.54
N MET A 34 -17.71 -1.80 2.83
CA MET A 34 -19.07 -1.51 2.39
C MET A 34 -19.57 -2.45 1.30
N ALA A 35 -18.71 -3.05 0.49
CA ALA A 35 -19.07 -4.12 -0.43
C ALA A 35 -19.71 -5.34 0.30
N HIS A 36 -19.42 -5.47 1.59
CA HIS A 36 -19.99 -6.49 2.48
C HIS A 36 -20.95 -5.91 3.54
N SER A 37 -21.39 -4.66 3.37
CA SER A 37 -22.27 -3.95 4.31
C SER A 37 -21.69 -3.84 5.72
N VAL A 38 -20.37 -3.73 5.84
CA VAL A 38 -19.66 -3.56 7.11
C VAL A 38 -19.10 -2.14 7.19
N GLU A 39 -19.50 -1.39 8.21
CA GLU A 39 -18.95 -0.06 8.46
C GLU A 39 -17.62 -0.16 9.25
N ALA A 40 -16.53 0.32 8.66
CA ALA A 40 -15.24 0.40 9.34
C ALA A 40 -15.13 1.65 10.20
N ARG A 41 -14.66 1.50 11.44
CA ARG A 41 -14.40 2.60 12.37
C ARG A 41 -12.90 2.66 12.68
N LEU A 42 -12.36 3.87 12.64
CA LEU A 42 -10.91 4.12 12.73
C LEU A 42 -10.61 5.00 13.95
N PRO A 43 -10.56 4.45 15.18
CA PRO A 43 -10.42 5.24 16.41
C PRO A 43 -9.12 6.05 16.47
N PHE A 44 -8.05 5.64 15.78
CA PHE A 44 -6.81 6.40 15.69
C PHE A 44 -6.89 7.65 14.80
N LEU A 45 -7.99 7.82 14.06
CA LEU A 45 -8.25 9.01 13.25
C LEU A 45 -9.22 9.98 13.94
N ASP A 46 -9.56 9.78 15.22
CA ASP A 46 -10.26 10.81 15.98
C ASP A 46 -9.47 12.13 15.91
N TYR A 47 -10.15 13.20 15.51
CA TYR A 47 -9.50 14.50 15.24
C TYR A 47 -8.77 15.05 16.48
N ARG A 48 -9.25 14.74 17.68
CA ARG A 48 -8.63 15.16 18.95
C ARG A 48 -7.28 14.46 19.14
N LEU A 49 -7.23 13.15 18.84
CA LEU A 49 -6.01 12.36 18.90
C LEU A 49 -5.01 12.81 17.83
N VAL A 50 -5.49 12.99 16.59
CA VAL A 50 -4.64 13.47 15.48
C VAL A 50 -4.06 14.85 15.80
N SER A 51 -4.88 15.79 16.31
CA SER A 51 -4.43 17.12 16.69
C SER A 51 -3.41 17.07 17.82
N PHE A 52 -3.67 16.28 18.85
CA PHE A 52 -2.74 16.08 19.97
C PHE A 52 -1.38 15.54 19.49
N VAL A 53 -1.39 14.45 18.74
CA VAL A 53 -0.15 13.83 18.24
C VAL A 53 0.60 14.76 17.26
N SER A 54 -0.13 15.52 16.46
CA SER A 54 0.48 16.50 15.54
C SER A 54 1.24 17.60 16.29
N GLY A 55 0.74 18.00 17.45
CA GLY A 55 1.39 19.01 18.33
C GLY A 55 2.59 18.50 19.13
N LEU A 56 2.83 17.18 19.18
CA LEU A 56 3.99 16.63 19.89
C LEU A 56 5.28 16.88 19.12
N SER A 57 6.40 16.99 19.86
CA SER A 57 7.73 16.99 19.25
C SER A 57 8.04 15.65 18.59
N ASP A 58 9.00 15.63 17.68
CA ASP A 58 9.38 14.45 16.92
C ASP A 58 9.88 13.30 17.80
N ASP A 59 10.50 13.62 18.94
CA ASP A 59 10.97 12.63 19.93
C ASP A 59 9.84 11.81 20.55
N TRP A 60 8.62 12.31 20.56
CA TRP A 60 7.45 11.56 20.98
C TRP A 60 6.86 10.70 19.87
N LYS A 61 7.22 10.96 18.64
CA LYS A 61 6.80 10.20 17.45
C LYS A 61 7.77 9.07 17.14
N ILE A 62 9.07 9.39 17.09
CA ILE A 62 10.17 8.44 16.85
C ILE A 62 11.27 8.69 17.88
N ARG A 63 11.70 7.62 18.57
CA ARG A 63 12.81 7.68 19.52
C ARG A 63 13.70 6.44 19.40
N GLY A 64 14.95 6.65 18.99
CA GLY A 64 15.87 5.54 18.72
C GLY A 64 15.27 4.55 17.74
N PRO A 65 15.19 3.25 18.03
CA PRO A 65 14.64 2.25 17.15
C PRO A 65 13.10 2.23 17.11
N TRP A 66 12.44 3.01 17.96
CA TRP A 66 10.99 2.94 18.16
C TRP A 66 10.25 4.01 17.37
N ASN A 67 9.38 3.58 16.48
CA ASN A 67 8.30 4.39 15.94
C ASN A 67 7.09 4.37 16.89
N LYS A 68 6.16 5.31 16.72
CA LYS A 68 4.94 5.44 17.55
C LYS A 68 5.26 5.51 19.05
N TYR A 69 6.34 6.21 19.43
CA TYR A 69 6.87 6.19 20.77
C TYR A 69 5.83 6.58 21.82
N VAL A 70 5.06 7.65 21.59
CA VAL A 70 3.98 8.10 22.50
C VAL A 70 2.97 6.99 22.79
N LEU A 71 2.57 6.20 21.75
CA LEU A 71 1.65 5.09 21.91
C LEU A 71 2.27 3.99 22.77
N ARG A 72 3.53 3.66 22.52
CA ARG A 72 4.26 2.64 23.32
C ARG A 72 4.36 3.01 24.77
N GLU A 73 4.62 4.28 25.09
CA GLU A 73 4.67 4.75 26.46
C GLU A 73 3.27 4.76 27.12
N GLY A 74 2.24 5.22 26.41
CA GLY A 74 0.86 5.18 26.88
C GLY A 74 0.33 3.76 27.14
N MET A 75 0.89 2.76 26.48
CA MET A 75 0.51 1.35 26.63
C MET A 75 1.38 0.58 27.66
N ARG A 76 2.30 1.26 28.32
CA ARG A 76 3.12 0.64 29.39
C ARG A 76 2.24 0.03 30.49
N GLY A 77 2.47 -1.23 30.80
CA GLY A 77 1.67 -1.98 31.76
C GLY A 77 0.24 -2.36 31.32
N ARG A 78 -0.16 -2.01 30.08
CA ARG A 78 -1.49 -2.31 29.53
C ARG A 78 -1.49 -3.42 28.49
N ILE A 79 -0.34 -3.67 27.88
CA ILE A 79 -0.10 -4.76 26.93
C ILE A 79 1.16 -5.51 27.33
N PRO A 80 1.36 -6.76 26.84
CA PRO A 80 2.59 -7.52 27.11
C PRO A 80 3.83 -6.73 26.67
N GLU A 81 4.88 -6.75 27.51
CA GLU A 81 6.09 -5.98 27.26
C GLU A 81 6.80 -6.42 25.97
N SER A 82 6.75 -7.70 25.62
CA SER A 82 7.26 -8.25 24.36
C SER A 82 6.61 -7.62 23.11
N VAL A 83 5.34 -7.21 23.23
CA VAL A 83 4.61 -6.50 22.17
C VAL A 83 4.97 -5.02 22.17
N ARG A 84 4.97 -4.39 23.35
CA ARG A 84 5.26 -2.97 23.52
C ARG A 84 6.66 -2.59 23.04
N SER A 85 7.65 -3.41 23.39
CA SER A 85 9.08 -3.16 23.10
C SER A 85 9.53 -3.64 21.72
N ARG A 86 8.68 -4.35 20.99
CA ARG A 86 9.00 -4.90 19.67
C ARG A 86 9.44 -3.83 18.67
N VAL A 87 10.59 -4.00 18.04
CA VAL A 87 11.17 -3.06 17.08
C VAL A 87 11.07 -3.55 15.63
N ASP A 88 10.98 -4.87 15.44
CA ASP A 88 10.82 -5.49 14.13
C ASP A 88 9.42 -5.16 13.58
N LYS A 89 9.38 -4.40 12.50
CA LYS A 89 8.14 -4.16 11.77
C LYS A 89 8.03 -5.20 10.65
N MET A 90 7.11 -6.14 10.81
CA MET A 90 6.65 -6.94 9.68
C MET A 90 5.37 -6.31 9.12
N GLY A 91 5.37 -6.02 7.81
CA GLY A 91 4.15 -5.69 7.07
C GLY A 91 3.32 -6.95 6.82
N PHE A 92 2.37 -6.87 5.89
CA PHE A 92 1.69 -8.04 5.32
C PHE A 92 2.42 -8.40 4.00
N PRO A 93 3.48 -9.22 4.04
CA PRO A 93 4.19 -9.60 2.84
C PRO A 93 3.26 -10.44 1.97
N THR A 94 3.04 -10.00 0.74
CA THR A 94 2.42 -10.84 -0.27
C THR A 94 3.49 -11.72 -0.90
N ALA A 95 3.11 -12.92 -1.30
CA ALA A 95 4.01 -13.83 -2.01
C ALA A 95 4.14 -13.47 -3.51
N SER A 96 3.89 -12.22 -3.89
CA SER A 96 3.85 -11.76 -5.29
C SER A 96 5.11 -12.11 -6.07
N LYS A 97 6.28 -12.01 -5.44
CA LYS A 97 7.53 -12.45 -6.05
C LYS A 97 7.46 -13.92 -6.49
N LYS A 98 6.98 -14.81 -5.62
CA LYS A 98 6.83 -16.23 -5.91
C LYS A 98 5.72 -16.48 -6.95
N TRP A 99 4.61 -15.79 -6.82
CA TRP A 99 3.48 -15.96 -7.73
C TRP A 99 3.85 -15.62 -9.18
N PHE A 100 4.48 -14.46 -9.42
CA PHE A 100 4.90 -14.06 -10.78
C PHE A 100 6.10 -14.86 -11.29
N ALA A 101 6.89 -15.46 -10.40
CA ALA A 101 7.95 -16.37 -10.82
C ALA A 101 7.41 -17.75 -11.23
N HIS A 102 6.23 -18.17 -10.74
CA HIS A 102 5.71 -19.53 -10.95
C HIS A 102 4.24 -19.51 -11.39
N ASP A 103 3.31 -19.40 -10.44
CA ASP A 103 1.88 -19.67 -10.69
C ASP A 103 1.24 -18.67 -11.68
N LEU A 104 1.68 -17.41 -11.66
CA LEU A 104 1.16 -16.35 -12.51
C LEU A 104 2.06 -16.02 -13.72
N TYR A 105 3.15 -16.76 -13.91
CA TYR A 105 4.06 -16.53 -15.05
C TYR A 105 3.36 -16.73 -16.39
N GLU A 106 2.77 -17.90 -16.63
CA GLU A 106 2.07 -18.21 -17.87
C GLU A 106 0.85 -17.31 -18.08
N PRO A 107 -0.07 -17.12 -17.09
CA PRO A 107 -1.19 -16.20 -17.25
C PRO A 107 -0.76 -14.77 -17.65
N LEU A 108 0.28 -14.24 -17.02
CA LEU A 108 0.74 -12.89 -17.35
C LEU A 108 1.42 -12.84 -18.72
N ARG A 109 2.17 -13.87 -19.09
CA ARG A 109 2.76 -13.98 -20.44
C ARG A 109 1.68 -13.97 -21.51
N ASP A 110 0.59 -14.69 -21.30
CA ASP A 110 -0.54 -14.75 -22.23
C ASP A 110 -1.26 -13.39 -22.33
N ILE A 111 -1.47 -12.72 -21.21
CA ILE A 111 -2.00 -11.34 -21.18
C ILE A 111 -1.11 -10.41 -22.02
N LEU A 112 0.20 -10.38 -21.77
CA LEU A 112 1.14 -9.52 -22.47
C LEU A 112 1.24 -9.84 -23.97
N GLY A 113 1.04 -11.10 -24.35
CA GLY A 113 1.01 -11.58 -25.73
C GLY A 113 -0.31 -11.32 -26.46
N SER A 114 -1.35 -10.88 -25.76
CA SER A 114 -2.69 -10.69 -26.33
C SER A 114 -2.74 -9.57 -27.37
N GLN A 115 -3.65 -9.70 -28.33
CA GLN A 115 -3.90 -8.66 -29.33
C GLN A 115 -4.40 -7.37 -28.65
N ALA A 116 -5.24 -7.48 -27.64
CA ALA A 116 -5.80 -6.35 -26.91
C ALA A 116 -4.73 -5.46 -26.25
N VAL A 117 -3.68 -6.06 -25.66
CA VAL A 117 -2.56 -5.33 -25.06
C VAL A 117 -1.71 -4.65 -26.13
N ARG A 118 -1.48 -5.32 -27.26
CA ARG A 118 -0.74 -4.76 -28.39
C ARG A 118 -1.45 -3.56 -29.01
N GLU A 119 -2.76 -3.66 -29.26
CA GLU A 119 -3.58 -2.59 -29.84
C GLU A 119 -3.72 -1.39 -28.93
N ARG A 120 -3.67 -1.60 -27.59
CA ARG A 120 -3.71 -0.52 -26.61
C ARG A 120 -2.49 0.40 -26.68
N GLY A 121 -1.32 -0.12 -27.03
CA GLY A 121 -0.12 0.66 -27.36
C GLY A 121 0.51 1.43 -26.20
N ILE A 122 0.15 1.13 -24.94
CA ILE A 122 0.66 1.84 -23.76
C ILE A 122 1.93 1.23 -23.16
N TYR A 123 2.30 0.03 -23.60
CA TYR A 123 3.45 -0.69 -23.03
C TYR A 123 4.54 -0.94 -24.08
N ASN A 124 5.78 -0.93 -23.63
CA ASN A 124 6.85 -1.61 -24.33
C ASN A 124 6.77 -3.12 -23.96
N ILE A 125 6.03 -3.88 -24.78
CA ILE A 125 5.77 -5.30 -24.53
C ILE A 125 7.07 -6.11 -24.48
N GLY A 126 8.03 -5.83 -25.36
CA GLY A 126 9.33 -6.51 -25.37
C GLY A 126 10.08 -6.34 -24.04
N ALA A 127 10.09 -5.13 -23.48
CA ALA A 127 10.70 -4.87 -22.19
C ALA A 127 9.96 -5.60 -21.06
N LEU A 128 8.63 -5.58 -21.05
CA LEU A 128 7.84 -6.28 -20.02
C LEU A 128 8.01 -7.80 -20.10
N THR A 129 8.03 -8.37 -21.30
CA THR A 129 8.29 -9.81 -21.48
C THR A 129 9.69 -10.17 -20.97
N THR A 130 10.70 -9.36 -21.28
CA THR A 130 12.05 -9.56 -20.74
C THR A 130 12.10 -9.47 -19.22
N ASP A 131 11.41 -8.50 -18.63
CA ASP A 131 11.32 -8.36 -17.16
C ASP A 131 10.62 -9.58 -16.53
N LEU A 132 9.55 -10.09 -17.14
CA LEU A 132 8.85 -11.28 -16.69
C LEU A 132 9.74 -12.53 -16.75
N GLU A 133 10.46 -12.74 -17.85
CA GLU A 133 11.41 -13.84 -17.99
C GLU A 133 12.54 -13.79 -16.97
N ARG A 134 13.13 -12.61 -16.77
CA ARG A 134 14.20 -12.41 -15.77
C ARG A 134 13.69 -12.64 -14.35
N HIS A 135 12.46 -12.22 -14.07
CA HIS A 135 11.82 -12.47 -12.79
C HIS A 135 11.58 -13.97 -12.56
N HIS A 136 11.06 -14.67 -13.58
CA HIS A 136 10.85 -16.13 -13.56
C HIS A 136 12.14 -16.90 -13.30
N ARG A 137 13.26 -16.48 -13.93
CA ARG A 137 14.59 -17.08 -13.70
C ARG A 137 15.24 -16.69 -12.38
N GLY A 138 14.62 -15.81 -11.60
CA GLY A 138 15.14 -15.33 -10.33
C GLY A 138 16.31 -14.33 -10.44
N GLU A 139 16.56 -13.79 -11.64
CA GLU A 139 17.67 -12.86 -11.90
C GLU A 139 17.42 -11.46 -11.30
N SER A 140 16.16 -11.06 -11.20
CA SER A 140 15.74 -9.75 -10.69
C SER A 140 14.32 -9.81 -10.14
N ASP A 141 13.97 -8.89 -9.24
CA ASP A 141 12.63 -8.80 -8.67
C ASP A 141 11.84 -7.68 -9.36
N PHE A 142 10.90 -8.07 -10.21
CA PHE A 142 9.98 -7.17 -10.91
C PHE A 142 8.52 -7.32 -10.44
N ALA A 143 8.27 -8.06 -9.33
CA ALA A 143 6.92 -8.42 -8.88
C ALA A 143 5.96 -7.22 -8.79
N ASN A 144 6.41 -6.10 -8.23
CA ASN A 144 5.56 -4.91 -8.09
C ASN A 144 5.15 -4.31 -9.45
N ARG A 145 6.09 -4.23 -10.39
CA ARG A 145 5.82 -3.74 -11.75
C ARG A 145 4.85 -4.65 -12.50
N LEU A 146 5.10 -5.94 -12.44
CA LEU A 146 4.28 -6.96 -13.10
C LEU A 146 2.87 -7.00 -12.52
N PHE A 147 2.74 -6.81 -11.20
CA PHE A 147 1.45 -6.72 -10.53
C PHE A 147 0.59 -5.56 -11.08
N HIS A 148 1.14 -4.37 -11.17
CA HIS A 148 0.38 -3.22 -11.70
C HIS A 148 -0.04 -3.39 -13.16
N VAL A 149 0.78 -4.02 -13.98
CA VAL A 149 0.44 -4.34 -15.36
C VAL A 149 -0.70 -5.34 -15.41
N ALA A 150 -0.62 -6.44 -14.63
CA ALA A 150 -1.66 -7.44 -14.57
C ALA A 150 -2.99 -6.86 -14.07
N GLU A 151 -2.95 -6.08 -12.98
CA GLU A 151 -4.11 -5.40 -12.40
C GLU A 151 -4.81 -4.50 -13.43
N PHE A 152 -4.04 -3.66 -14.12
CA PHE A 152 -4.59 -2.77 -15.13
C PHE A 152 -5.23 -3.53 -16.30
N GLU A 153 -4.58 -4.58 -16.82
CA GLU A 153 -5.10 -5.34 -17.94
C GLU A 153 -6.36 -6.12 -17.61
N ILE A 154 -6.42 -6.74 -16.41
CA ILE A 154 -7.63 -7.39 -15.92
C ILE A 154 -8.76 -6.37 -15.78
N PHE A 155 -8.50 -5.21 -15.20
CA PHE A 155 -9.47 -4.14 -15.06
C PHE A 155 -9.97 -3.64 -16.43
N ALA A 156 -9.07 -3.39 -17.38
CA ALA A 156 -9.41 -2.95 -18.71
C ALA A 156 -10.23 -3.98 -19.51
N ASP A 157 -10.01 -5.26 -19.25
CA ASP A 157 -10.78 -6.35 -19.83
C ASP A 157 -12.19 -6.42 -19.23
N LEU A 158 -12.31 -6.33 -17.91
CA LEU A 158 -13.60 -6.26 -17.21
C LEU A 158 -14.45 -5.09 -17.70
N LEU A 159 -13.87 -3.90 -17.89
CA LEU A 159 -14.58 -2.73 -18.42
C LEU A 159 -15.15 -2.96 -19.85
N ARG A 160 -14.44 -3.72 -20.67
CA ARG A 160 -14.91 -4.02 -22.03
C ARG A 160 -16.08 -5.00 -22.06
N HIS A 161 -16.10 -5.95 -21.12
CA HIS A 161 -17.09 -7.03 -21.10
C HIS A 161 -18.30 -6.74 -20.20
N ASP A 162 -18.24 -5.76 -19.31
CA ASP A 162 -19.35 -5.38 -18.45
C ASP A 162 -20.12 -4.18 -19.03
N SER A 163 -21.19 -4.47 -19.76
CA SER A 163 -22.08 -3.44 -20.33
C SER A 163 -22.71 -2.49 -19.29
N ARG A 164 -22.69 -2.83 -18.01
CA ARG A 164 -23.18 -1.99 -16.91
C ARG A 164 -22.18 -0.90 -16.50
N LEU A 165 -20.92 -1.05 -16.86
CA LEU A 165 -19.86 -0.08 -16.58
C LEU A 165 -19.56 0.84 -17.77
N ALA A 166 -20.18 0.57 -18.93
CA ALA A 166 -20.01 1.32 -20.16
C ALA A 166 -21.10 2.41 -20.36
N ALA A 167 -22.05 2.54 -19.45
CA ALA A 167 -23.13 3.52 -19.42
C ALA A 167 -22.90 4.56 -18.33
#